data_b306c7adf1d92a9a67b8668605a24030
#
_entry.id   b306c7adf1d92a9a67b8668605a24030
#
_cell.length_a   1.000
_cell.length_b   1.000
_cell.length_c   1.000
_cell.angle_alpha   90.00
_cell.angle_beta   90.00
_cell.angle_gamma   90.00
#
_symmetry.space_group_name_H-M   'P 1'
#
loop_
_entity.id
_entity.type
_entity.pdbx_description
1 polymer ?
#
loop_
_entity_poly.entity_id
_entity_poly.type
_entity_poly.pdbx_seq_one_letter_code
_entity_poly.pdbx_strand_id
1 'polypeptide(L)'
;MGITSSIFREYDIRGTYPDELNEEVIEQIAFAIATKCHKEAIGTLAVGRDGRLSGESLLNAFCKGLVKAGIKVNNIGLVTSPLLYFAAKKEHSKSGVMITGSHNPKNYNGIKMVINDKPVAGTEILSLIDNESKKLNIFKDAEITFTDIKENYINEVFNNINICLLYTSDAADDT
;
A
#
# COMPACT_ATOMS: atom_id res chain seq x y z
N MET A 1 0.00 -14.24 -19.22
CA MET A 1 1.36 -13.67 -19.43
C MET A 1 2.17 -13.92 -18.16
N GLY A 2 3.49 -14.20 -18.28
CA GLY A 2 4.36 -14.33 -17.11
C GLY A 2 4.65 -12.95 -16.51
N ILE A 3 4.79 -12.90 -15.17
CA ILE A 3 5.17 -11.66 -14.48
C ILE A 3 6.62 -11.33 -14.82
N THR A 4 6.89 -10.07 -15.19
CA THR A 4 8.24 -9.58 -15.46
C THR A 4 8.99 -9.38 -14.15
N SER A 5 10.08 -10.10 -13.93
CA SER A 5 10.85 -10.03 -12.68
C SER A 5 11.48 -8.66 -12.43
N SER A 6 11.77 -7.87 -13.47
CA SER A 6 12.37 -6.54 -13.35
C SER A 6 11.52 -5.51 -12.61
N ILE A 7 10.21 -5.74 -12.46
CA ILE A 7 9.35 -4.84 -11.68
C ILE A 7 9.57 -4.95 -10.17
N PHE A 8 10.15 -6.07 -9.68
CA PHE A 8 10.39 -6.34 -8.26
C PHE A 8 11.76 -5.80 -7.85
N ARG A 9 11.76 -4.68 -7.13
CA ARG A 9 12.98 -3.97 -6.72
C ARG A 9 13.29 -4.17 -5.26
N GLU A 10 14.44 -3.66 -4.83
CA GLU A 10 14.91 -3.78 -3.45
C GLU A 10 13.95 -3.15 -2.42
N TYR A 11 13.25 -2.06 -2.80
CA TYR A 11 12.41 -1.30 -1.84
C TYR A 11 10.95 -1.20 -2.24
N ASP A 12 10.58 -1.63 -3.45
CA ASP A 12 9.20 -1.55 -3.95
C ASP A 12 8.98 -2.45 -5.16
N ILE A 13 7.75 -2.48 -5.65
CA ILE A 13 7.38 -3.04 -6.94
C ILE A 13 7.00 -1.88 -7.85
N ARG A 14 7.52 -1.85 -9.08
CA ARG A 14 7.34 -0.71 -9.97
C ARG A 14 7.40 -1.13 -11.43
N GLY A 15 6.36 -0.78 -12.20
CA GLY A 15 6.27 -1.10 -13.63
C GLY A 15 5.44 -0.09 -14.40
N THR A 16 5.51 -0.16 -15.73
CA THR A 16 4.65 0.60 -16.64
C THR A 16 3.26 -0.01 -16.68
N TYR A 17 2.23 0.85 -16.67
CA TYR A 17 0.83 0.43 -16.83
C TYR A 17 0.39 0.70 -18.28
N PRO A 18 -0.28 -0.26 -18.96
CA PRO A 18 -0.68 -1.59 -18.46
C PRO A 18 0.34 -2.71 -18.81
N ASP A 19 1.49 -2.40 -19.40
CA ASP A 19 2.37 -3.38 -20.04
C ASP A 19 3.05 -4.33 -19.05
N GLU A 20 3.60 -3.80 -17.95
CA GLU A 20 4.34 -4.57 -16.95
C GLU A 20 3.52 -4.80 -15.67
N LEU A 21 2.66 -3.82 -15.33
CA LEU A 21 1.82 -3.86 -14.14
C LEU A 21 0.37 -3.57 -14.53
N ASN A 22 -0.47 -4.58 -14.50
CA ASN A 22 -1.90 -4.53 -14.80
C ASN A 22 -2.71 -5.27 -13.73
N GLU A 23 -4.02 -5.35 -13.89
CA GLU A 23 -4.93 -5.94 -12.92
C GLU A 23 -4.65 -7.42 -12.66
N GLU A 24 -4.24 -8.18 -13.67
CA GLU A 24 -3.89 -9.60 -13.52
C GLU A 24 -2.60 -9.77 -12.70
N VAL A 25 -1.58 -9.00 -13.04
CA VAL A 25 -0.29 -9.03 -12.35
C VAL A 25 -0.44 -8.58 -10.90
N ILE A 26 -1.22 -7.52 -10.64
CA ILE A 26 -1.40 -7.00 -9.28
C ILE A 26 -2.22 -7.96 -8.41
N GLU A 27 -3.16 -8.71 -8.99
CA GLU A 27 -3.90 -9.76 -8.27
C GLU A 27 -2.94 -10.89 -7.84
N GLN A 28 -2.01 -11.31 -8.70
CA GLN A 28 -0.99 -12.30 -8.34
C GLN A 28 -0.04 -11.81 -7.24
N ILE A 29 0.35 -10.53 -7.30
CA ILE A 29 1.14 -9.89 -6.24
C ILE A 29 0.35 -9.85 -4.92
N ALA A 30 -0.95 -9.57 -4.97
CA ALA A 30 -1.80 -9.60 -3.79
C ALA A 30 -1.83 -10.97 -3.12
N PHE A 31 -1.88 -12.06 -3.89
CA PHE A 31 -1.78 -13.43 -3.37
C PHE A 31 -0.43 -13.70 -2.68
N ALA A 32 0.67 -13.21 -3.24
CA ALA A 32 1.99 -13.37 -2.62
C ALA A 32 2.10 -12.56 -1.31
N ILE A 33 1.57 -11.34 -1.29
CA ILE A 33 1.51 -10.52 -0.07
C ILE A 33 0.62 -11.19 0.99
N ALA A 34 -0.53 -11.75 0.59
CA ALA A 34 -1.37 -12.52 1.50
C ALA A 34 -0.64 -13.74 2.08
N THR A 35 0.18 -14.43 1.27
CA THR A 35 1.02 -15.54 1.74
C THR A 35 1.98 -15.07 2.84
N LYS A 36 2.63 -13.92 2.66
CA LYS A 36 3.47 -13.31 3.69
C LYS A 36 2.66 -12.97 4.94
N CYS A 37 1.50 -12.35 4.79
CA CYS A 37 0.61 -12.01 5.90
C CYS A 37 0.22 -13.25 6.71
N HIS A 38 -0.16 -14.34 6.06
CA HIS A 38 -0.48 -15.60 6.75
C HIS A 38 0.71 -16.17 7.54
N LYS A 39 1.92 -16.10 7.00
CA LYS A 39 3.14 -16.53 7.71
C LYS A 39 3.43 -15.70 8.96
N GLU A 40 2.99 -14.45 8.97
CA GLU A 40 3.17 -13.52 10.10
C GLU A 40 1.91 -13.36 10.96
N ALA A 41 0.89 -14.21 10.76
CA ALA A 41 -0.40 -14.17 11.46
C ALA A 41 -1.13 -12.83 11.34
N ILE A 42 -1.00 -12.15 10.18
CA ILE A 42 -1.64 -10.89 9.87
C ILE A 42 -2.95 -11.16 9.13
N GLY A 43 -4.07 -10.76 9.70
CA GLY A 43 -5.40 -10.97 9.13
C GLY A 43 -6.01 -9.73 8.46
N THR A 44 -5.43 -8.53 8.63
CA THR A 44 -5.97 -7.27 8.10
C THR A 44 -4.86 -6.38 7.56
N LEU A 45 -5.09 -5.71 6.43
CA LEU A 45 -4.21 -4.72 5.83
C LEU A 45 -4.93 -3.40 5.58
N ALA A 46 -4.29 -2.28 5.91
CA ALA A 46 -4.67 -0.98 5.36
C ALA A 46 -4.20 -0.88 3.91
N VAL A 47 -5.07 -0.47 2.99
CA VAL A 47 -4.73 -0.35 1.57
C VAL A 47 -5.19 1.00 1.04
N GLY A 48 -4.28 1.74 0.40
CA GLY A 48 -4.57 3.04 -0.21
C GLY A 48 -3.93 3.20 -1.58
N ARG A 49 -4.28 4.29 -2.27
CA ARG A 49 -3.69 4.63 -3.58
C ARG A 49 -3.37 6.12 -3.70
N ASP A 50 -2.46 6.46 -4.60
CA ASP A 50 -2.23 7.83 -5.05
C ASP A 50 -3.24 8.27 -6.14
N GLY A 51 -3.05 9.50 -6.67
CA GLY A 51 -3.95 10.12 -7.65
C GLY A 51 -3.77 9.65 -9.11
N ARG A 52 -3.02 8.60 -9.40
CA ARG A 52 -2.80 8.11 -10.76
C ARG A 52 -4.08 7.52 -11.35
N LEU A 53 -4.29 7.74 -12.66
CA LEU A 53 -5.49 7.25 -13.36
C LEU A 53 -5.66 5.73 -13.28
N SER A 54 -4.55 4.97 -13.35
CA SER A 54 -4.57 3.52 -13.19
C SER A 54 -4.75 3.06 -11.74
N GLY A 55 -4.64 3.97 -10.76
CA GLY A 55 -4.62 3.62 -9.33
C GLY A 55 -5.91 2.96 -8.85
N GLU A 56 -7.07 3.40 -9.32
CA GLU A 56 -8.36 2.86 -8.89
C GLU A 56 -8.57 1.42 -9.36
N SER A 57 -8.31 1.16 -10.63
CA SER A 57 -8.42 -0.17 -11.23
C SER A 57 -7.48 -1.16 -10.53
N LEU A 58 -6.22 -0.76 -10.35
CA LEU A 58 -5.21 -1.57 -9.67
C LEU A 58 -5.55 -1.81 -8.18
N LEU A 59 -6.04 -0.78 -7.47
CA LEU A 59 -6.50 -0.92 -6.08
C LEU A 59 -7.61 -1.96 -5.96
N ASN A 60 -8.62 -1.88 -6.83
CA ASN A 60 -9.75 -2.80 -6.83
C ASN A 60 -9.30 -4.25 -7.08
N ALA A 61 -8.43 -4.47 -8.06
CA ALA A 61 -7.87 -5.79 -8.36
C ALA A 61 -7.03 -6.33 -7.18
N PHE A 62 -6.20 -5.47 -6.58
CA PHE A 62 -5.39 -5.80 -5.42
C PHE A 62 -6.23 -6.22 -4.21
N CYS A 63 -7.21 -5.40 -3.84
CA CYS A 63 -8.13 -5.69 -2.73
C CYS A 63 -8.89 -6.99 -2.96
N LYS A 64 -9.36 -7.23 -4.19
CA LYS A 64 -10.03 -8.48 -4.57
C LYS A 64 -9.12 -9.69 -4.39
N GLY A 65 -7.84 -9.58 -4.79
CA GLY A 65 -6.85 -10.63 -4.60
C GLY A 65 -6.62 -10.96 -3.12
N LEU A 66 -6.45 -9.93 -2.28
CA LEU A 66 -6.29 -10.09 -0.83
C LEU A 66 -7.47 -10.79 -0.17
N VAL A 67 -8.70 -10.35 -0.49
CA VAL A 67 -9.93 -10.94 0.05
C VAL A 67 -10.10 -12.40 -0.37
N LYS A 68 -9.83 -12.72 -1.63
CA LYS A 68 -9.83 -14.12 -2.10
C LYS A 68 -8.82 -14.99 -1.34
N ALA A 69 -7.71 -14.39 -0.91
CA ALA A 69 -6.68 -15.05 -0.13
C ALA A 69 -6.93 -15.00 1.40
N GLY A 70 -8.09 -14.50 1.86
CA GLY A 70 -8.47 -14.51 3.27
C GLY A 70 -7.92 -13.37 4.12
N ILE A 71 -7.41 -12.30 3.50
CA ILE A 71 -6.96 -11.10 4.20
C ILE A 71 -8.05 -10.03 4.15
N LYS A 72 -8.47 -9.53 5.31
CA LYS A 72 -9.37 -8.40 5.42
C LYS A 72 -8.68 -7.12 4.97
N VAL A 73 -9.43 -6.27 4.26
CA VAL A 73 -8.90 -5.02 3.71
C VAL A 73 -9.60 -3.84 4.35
N ASN A 74 -8.83 -2.95 4.97
CA ASN A 74 -9.28 -1.61 5.30
C ASN A 74 -8.85 -0.67 4.16
N ASN A 75 -9.76 -0.40 3.22
CA ASN A 75 -9.53 0.50 2.09
C ASN A 75 -9.65 1.95 2.57
N ILE A 76 -8.54 2.68 2.57
CA ILE A 76 -8.48 4.09 2.97
C ILE A 76 -8.55 5.06 1.77
N GLY A 77 -8.75 4.53 0.57
CA GLY A 77 -9.02 5.28 -0.66
C GLY A 77 -7.83 6.07 -1.20
N LEU A 78 -8.14 7.27 -1.70
CA LEU A 78 -7.16 8.20 -2.27
C LEU A 78 -6.46 8.97 -1.16
N VAL A 79 -5.19 8.64 -0.93
CA VAL A 79 -4.37 9.18 0.16
C VAL A 79 -2.92 9.40 -0.27
N THR A 80 -2.13 10.02 0.60
CA THR A 80 -0.67 10.08 0.47
C THR A 80 -0.01 8.96 1.26
N SER A 81 1.26 8.67 0.98
CA SER A 81 2.00 7.62 1.70
C SER A 81 2.06 7.84 3.22
N PRO A 82 2.23 9.09 3.76
CA PRO A 82 2.15 9.31 5.20
C PRO A 82 0.82 8.89 5.83
N LEU A 83 -0.32 9.11 5.14
CA LEU A 83 -1.63 8.68 5.62
C LEU A 83 -1.73 7.15 5.65
N LEU A 84 -1.15 6.46 4.66
CA LEU A 84 -1.10 5.00 4.69
C LEU A 84 -0.31 4.49 5.90
N TYR A 85 0.89 5.04 6.15
CA TYR A 85 1.69 4.62 7.30
C TYR A 85 1.01 4.91 8.63
N PHE A 86 0.27 6.02 8.71
CA PHE A 86 -0.57 6.33 9.87
C PHE A 86 -1.68 5.29 10.04
N ALA A 87 -2.42 4.97 8.97
CA ALA A 87 -3.46 3.96 8.99
C ALA A 87 -2.89 2.59 9.40
N ALA A 88 -1.77 2.18 8.79
CA ALA A 88 -1.10 0.92 9.13
C ALA A 88 -0.73 0.84 10.63
N LYS A 89 -0.27 1.94 11.23
CA LYS A 89 0.02 1.99 12.67
C LYS A 89 -1.21 1.90 13.57
N LYS A 90 -2.38 2.32 13.10
CA LYS A 90 -3.66 2.18 13.83
C LYS A 90 -4.23 0.76 13.71
N GLU A 91 -3.87 0.02 12.68
CA GLU A 91 -4.20 -1.40 12.58
C GLU A 91 -3.39 -2.22 13.60
N HIS A 92 -4.01 -3.24 14.20
CA HIS A 92 -3.31 -4.15 15.11
C HIS A 92 -2.11 -4.84 14.46
N SER A 93 -2.21 -5.10 13.17
CA SER A 93 -1.16 -5.74 12.36
C SER A 93 0.02 -4.83 12.04
N LYS A 94 -0.10 -3.52 12.24
CA LYS A 94 0.88 -2.50 11.81
C LYS A 94 1.32 -2.68 10.36
N SER A 95 0.34 -2.99 9.50
CA SER A 95 0.60 -3.40 8.12
C SER A 95 -0.27 -2.66 7.12
N GLY A 96 0.34 -2.27 6.00
CA GLY A 96 -0.37 -1.56 4.96
C GLY A 96 0.33 -1.60 3.61
N VAL A 97 -0.44 -1.35 2.55
CA VAL A 97 0.02 -1.37 1.17
C VAL A 97 -0.48 -0.13 0.43
N MET A 98 0.43 0.55 -0.25
CA MET A 98 0.16 1.73 -1.07
C MET A 98 0.33 1.40 -2.55
N ILE A 99 -0.73 1.59 -3.32
CA ILE A 99 -0.68 1.56 -4.78
C ILE A 99 -0.23 2.94 -5.25
N THR A 100 1.01 3.04 -5.74
CA THR A 100 1.63 4.34 -6.06
C THR A 100 2.77 4.22 -7.05
N GLY A 101 2.81 5.12 -8.01
CA GLY A 101 3.98 5.31 -8.86
C GLY A 101 5.03 6.24 -8.26
N SER A 102 4.82 6.78 -7.03
CA SER A 102 5.73 7.71 -6.38
C SER A 102 6.06 8.91 -7.29
N HIS A 103 7.35 9.18 -7.54
CA HIS A 103 7.85 10.26 -8.41
C HIS A 103 8.08 9.82 -9.87
N ASN A 104 7.66 8.61 -10.26
CA ASN A 104 7.82 8.13 -11.64
C ASN A 104 6.86 8.84 -12.60
N PRO A 105 7.15 8.79 -13.92
CA PRO A 105 6.26 9.29 -14.97
C PRO A 105 4.83 8.76 -14.84
N LYS A 106 3.88 9.45 -15.46
CA LYS A 106 2.43 9.18 -15.32
C LYS A 106 1.99 7.78 -15.77
N ASN A 107 2.74 7.15 -16.65
CA ASN A 107 2.50 5.80 -17.16
C ASN A 107 3.05 4.68 -16.26
N TYR A 108 3.72 5.02 -15.15
CA TYR A 108 4.15 4.06 -14.14
C TYR A 108 3.11 3.92 -13.02
N ASN A 109 3.09 2.74 -12.41
CA ASN A 109 2.48 2.52 -11.11
C ASN A 109 3.32 1.52 -10.32
N GLY A 110 2.94 1.21 -9.09
CA GLY A 110 3.71 0.32 -8.25
C GLY A 110 3.06 0.05 -6.90
N ILE A 111 3.81 -0.64 -6.05
CA ILE A 111 3.36 -1.06 -4.72
C ILE A 111 4.47 -0.77 -3.71
N LYS A 112 4.14 -0.03 -2.66
CA LYS A 112 4.96 0.11 -1.44
C LYS A 112 4.27 -0.60 -0.30
N MET A 113 5.04 -1.31 0.51
CA MET A 113 4.51 -2.20 1.54
C MET A 113 5.22 -1.98 2.87
N VAL A 114 4.44 -2.00 3.93
CA VAL A 114 4.92 -2.19 5.30
C VAL A 114 4.15 -3.36 5.90
N ILE A 115 4.85 -4.34 6.43
CA ILE A 115 4.26 -5.53 7.04
C ILE A 115 4.89 -5.69 8.42
N ASN A 116 4.05 -5.76 9.46
CA ASN A 116 4.50 -5.84 10.85
C ASN A 116 5.51 -4.72 11.20
N ASP A 117 5.18 -3.48 10.80
CA ASP A 117 6.01 -2.26 10.99
C ASP A 117 7.38 -2.28 10.27
N LYS A 118 7.57 -3.17 9.31
CA LYS A 118 8.81 -3.30 8.53
C LYS A 118 8.54 -3.11 7.04
N PRO A 119 9.38 -2.35 6.32
CA PRO A 119 9.29 -2.29 4.86
C PRO A 119 9.60 -3.67 4.25
N VAL A 120 8.90 -4.01 3.17
CA VAL A 120 9.06 -5.28 2.47
C VAL A 120 9.66 -5.03 1.09
N ALA A 121 10.67 -5.81 0.74
CA ALA A 121 11.31 -5.76 -0.57
C ALA A 121 10.45 -6.39 -1.66
N GLY A 122 10.46 -5.82 -2.87
CA GLY A 122 9.80 -6.44 -4.03
C GLY A 122 10.35 -7.82 -4.34
N THR A 123 11.67 -8.02 -4.22
CA THR A 123 12.34 -9.30 -4.43
C THR A 123 11.87 -10.41 -3.49
N GLU A 124 11.48 -10.06 -2.26
CA GLU A 124 10.88 -11.01 -1.33
C GLU A 124 9.52 -11.50 -1.84
N ILE A 125 8.70 -10.58 -2.35
CA ILE A 125 7.39 -10.93 -2.93
C ILE A 125 7.54 -11.78 -4.19
N LEU A 126 8.53 -11.49 -5.05
CA LEU A 126 8.82 -12.32 -6.22
C LEU A 126 9.10 -13.78 -5.81
N SER A 127 9.91 -13.98 -4.78
CA SER A 127 10.23 -15.34 -4.30
C SER A 127 8.99 -16.11 -3.80
N LEU A 128 8.00 -15.40 -3.26
CA LEU A 128 6.73 -15.99 -2.84
C LEU A 128 5.82 -16.34 -4.03
N ILE A 129 5.82 -15.53 -5.08
CA ILE A 129 5.10 -15.83 -6.33
C ILE A 129 5.62 -17.13 -6.93
N ASP A 130 6.93 -17.28 -7.05
CA ASP A 130 7.56 -18.42 -7.69
C ASP A 130 7.36 -19.74 -6.92
N ASN A 131 7.36 -19.67 -5.59
CA ASN A 131 7.42 -20.85 -4.75
C ASN A 131 6.08 -21.26 -4.10
N GLU A 132 5.19 -20.31 -3.80
CA GLU A 132 4.12 -20.59 -2.82
C GLU A 132 2.73 -20.06 -3.19
N SER A 133 2.61 -18.96 -3.95
CA SER A 133 1.32 -18.29 -4.16
C SER A 133 0.25 -19.16 -4.83
N LYS A 134 0.66 -20.20 -5.55
CA LYS A 134 -0.23 -21.19 -6.19
C LYS A 134 -0.91 -22.15 -5.20
N LYS A 135 -0.51 -22.16 -3.94
CA LYS A 135 -1.00 -23.09 -2.90
C LYS A 135 -2.04 -22.47 -1.97
N LEU A 136 -2.33 -21.19 -2.09
CA LEU A 136 -3.33 -20.54 -1.24
C LEU A 136 -4.74 -21.02 -1.59
N ASN A 137 -5.45 -21.48 -0.58
CA ASN A 137 -6.88 -21.78 -0.69
C ASN A 137 -7.68 -20.48 -0.80
N ILE A 138 -8.80 -20.52 -1.52
CA ILE A 138 -9.76 -19.41 -1.54
C ILE A 138 -10.51 -19.42 -0.22
N PHE A 139 -10.46 -18.30 0.51
CA PHE A 139 -11.17 -18.12 1.78
C PHE A 139 -12.50 -17.37 1.54
N LYS A 140 -13.50 -17.62 2.40
CA LYS A 140 -14.84 -17.04 2.20
C LYS A 140 -15.18 -15.87 3.13
N ASP A 141 -14.40 -15.64 4.19
CA ASP A 141 -14.82 -14.75 5.29
C ASP A 141 -14.06 -13.40 5.35
N ALA A 142 -13.24 -13.10 4.33
CA ALA A 142 -12.59 -11.80 4.26
C ALA A 142 -13.46 -10.76 3.55
N GLU A 143 -13.38 -9.52 3.99
CA GLU A 143 -14.19 -8.41 3.51
C GLU A 143 -13.35 -7.16 3.23
N ILE A 144 -13.90 -6.25 2.44
CA ILE A 144 -13.34 -4.92 2.24
C ILE A 144 -14.20 -3.93 3.01
N THR A 145 -13.60 -3.23 3.97
CA THR A 145 -14.19 -2.07 4.64
C THR A 145 -13.59 -0.78 4.09
N PHE A 146 -14.30 0.32 4.20
CA PHE A 146 -13.79 1.64 3.82
C PHE A 146 -13.71 2.53 5.05
N THR A 147 -12.57 3.22 5.23
CA THR A 147 -12.35 4.16 6.31
C THR A 147 -11.76 5.47 5.78
N ASP A 148 -12.43 6.60 6.02
CA ASP A 148 -11.79 7.91 5.81
C ASP A 148 -10.89 8.22 7.01
N ILE A 149 -9.58 8.20 6.78
CA ILE A 149 -8.55 8.38 7.81
C ILE A 149 -8.07 9.83 7.92
N LYS A 150 -8.50 10.73 7.01
CA LYS A 150 -7.91 12.07 6.87
C LYS A 150 -8.09 12.93 8.09
N GLU A 151 -9.31 12.98 8.63
CA GLU A 151 -9.61 13.77 9.82
C GLU A 151 -8.81 13.27 11.04
N ASN A 152 -8.73 11.96 11.24
CA ASN A 152 -7.94 11.36 12.31
C ASN A 152 -6.46 11.71 12.18
N TYR A 153 -5.92 11.68 10.96
CA TYR A 153 -4.53 12.06 10.70
C TYR A 153 -4.28 13.55 11.00
N ILE A 154 -5.16 14.42 10.53
CA ILE A 154 -5.07 15.87 10.79
C ILE A 154 -5.08 16.15 12.27
N ASN A 155 -6.00 15.56 13.02
CA ASN A 155 -6.10 15.73 14.47
C ASN A 155 -4.83 15.23 15.19
N GLU A 156 -4.26 14.09 14.77
CA GLU A 156 -3.02 13.57 15.33
C GLU A 156 -1.84 14.53 15.07
N VAL A 157 -1.77 15.10 13.86
CA VAL A 157 -0.73 16.09 13.52
C VAL A 157 -0.88 17.34 14.40
N PHE A 158 -2.08 17.91 14.51
CA PHE A 158 -2.31 19.09 15.34
C PHE A 158 -2.01 18.88 16.82
N ASN A 159 -2.34 17.71 17.36
CA ASN A 159 -2.08 17.38 18.76
C ASN A 159 -0.57 17.22 19.08
N ASN A 160 0.24 16.97 18.07
CA ASN A 160 1.70 16.73 18.25
C ASN A 160 2.58 17.90 17.75
N ILE A 161 1.98 18.96 17.20
CA ILE A 161 2.73 20.15 16.74
C ILE A 161 2.56 21.28 17.75
N ASN A 162 3.67 21.72 18.35
CA ASN A 162 3.76 22.99 19.05
C ASN A 162 4.14 24.09 18.04
N ILE A 163 3.13 24.77 17.49
CA ILE A 163 3.39 25.88 16.56
C ILE A 163 3.79 27.10 17.40
N CYS A 164 5.05 27.50 17.30
CA CYS A 164 5.50 28.78 17.81
C CYS A 164 5.32 29.85 16.73
N LEU A 165 4.32 30.71 16.88
CA LEU A 165 4.03 31.80 15.94
C LEU A 165 5.04 32.98 16.04
N LEU A 166 5.98 32.97 16.98
CA LEU A 166 6.91 34.07 17.23
C LEU A 166 8.00 34.22 16.17
N TYR A 167 8.18 33.25 15.28
CA TYR A 167 9.23 33.31 14.25
C TYR A 167 8.75 33.75 12.86
N THR A 168 7.49 34.05 12.68
CA THR A 168 6.98 34.45 11.36
C THR A 168 6.98 35.96 11.12
N SER A 169 7.27 36.78 12.13
CA SER A 169 7.23 38.26 11.99
C SER A 169 8.59 38.89 11.72
N ASP A 170 9.72 38.23 12.02
CA ASP A 170 11.03 38.88 11.89
C ASP A 170 11.69 38.80 10.51
N ALA A 171 11.13 38.02 9.59
CA ALA A 171 11.69 37.88 8.23
C ALA A 171 11.29 39.03 7.26
N ALA A 172 10.38 39.92 7.65
CA ALA A 172 9.88 40.96 6.81
C ALA A 172 10.46 42.36 7.11
N ASP A 173 11.19 42.55 8.20
CA ASP A 173 11.71 43.87 8.64
C ASP A 173 13.18 44.12 8.29
N ASP A 174 13.86 43.23 7.59
CA ASP A 174 15.25 43.37 7.14
C ASP A 174 15.39 43.79 5.65
N THR A 175 14.56 44.72 5.16
CA THR A 175 14.74 45.38 3.85
C THR A 175 14.82 46.87 3.96
#